data_89b44c903930d949c6e13935a2eddf01
#
_entry.id   89b44c903930d949c6e13935a2eddf01
#
_cell.length_a   1.000
_cell.length_b   1.000
_cell.length_c   1.000
_cell.angle_alpha   90.00
_cell.angle_beta   90.00
_cell.angle_gamma   90.00
#
_symmetry.space_group_name_H-M   'P 1'
#
loop_
_entity.id
_entity.type
_entity.pdbx_description
1 polymer ?
#
loop_
_entity_poly.entity_id
_entity_poly.type
_entity_poly.pdbx_seq_one_letter_code
_entity_poly.pdbx_strand_id
1 'polypeptide(L)'
;IAAIFGLASTLSVILLGDESGYELGDVQKTKLAAIEAEWETHPAPAPFTLFGIPNQEEQRTDYAVRIPYVMGIIATRSLDKEVTGIKDLMVQHEVRIRNGMVAYSELEKLRAGDRSPELLASFEQNQKDLGYGLLLKKYTPNVVDASEDHIKSATKDTIPNVTALFFSFRAMVASGFLMLLLFILATYAVAKRNAESKPWLLKFALYSLPLPWVATQTGWYVAEGGRQPWTIGEVLPTHLSASSLSTGDVWGSIIALAAFYTVLLIIEMYLMI
;
A
#
# COMPACT_ATOMS: atom_id res chain seq x y z
N ILE A 1 20.53 -5.73 -27.61
CA ILE A 1 20.27 -6.62 -26.48
C ILE A 1 19.58 -5.84 -25.34
N ALA A 2 20.21 -4.76 -24.82
CA ALA A 2 19.68 -3.99 -23.67
C ALA A 2 18.24 -3.49 -23.85
N ALA A 3 17.89 -2.92 -25.01
CA ALA A 3 16.53 -2.43 -25.29
C ALA A 3 15.47 -3.54 -25.27
N ILE A 4 15.79 -4.71 -25.83
CA ILE A 4 14.89 -5.87 -25.84
C ILE A 4 14.74 -6.43 -24.42
N PHE A 5 15.83 -6.54 -23.68
CA PHE A 5 15.81 -6.99 -22.29
C PHE A 5 14.97 -6.03 -21.41
N GLY A 6 15.18 -4.70 -21.57
CA GLY A 6 14.40 -3.70 -20.87
C GLY A 6 12.91 -3.77 -21.20
N LEU A 7 12.56 -3.98 -22.46
CA LEU A 7 11.17 -4.17 -22.89
C LEU A 7 10.54 -5.42 -22.23
N ALA A 8 11.22 -6.56 -22.30
CA ALA A 8 10.74 -7.79 -21.71
C ALA A 8 10.58 -7.68 -20.18
N SER A 9 11.57 -7.09 -19.50
CA SER A 9 11.52 -6.87 -18.04
C SER A 9 10.38 -5.95 -17.64
N THR A 10 10.17 -4.84 -18.37
CA THR A 10 9.09 -3.89 -18.06
C THR A 10 7.72 -4.54 -18.27
N LEU A 11 7.53 -5.31 -19.34
CA LEU A 11 6.28 -6.04 -19.57
C LEU A 11 6.04 -7.09 -18.48
N SER A 12 7.07 -7.81 -18.05
CA SER A 12 6.96 -8.79 -16.95
C SER A 12 6.55 -8.13 -15.64
N VAL A 13 7.13 -6.98 -15.29
CA VAL A 13 6.77 -6.22 -14.08
C VAL A 13 5.33 -5.73 -14.15
N ILE A 14 4.86 -5.25 -15.31
CA ILE A 14 3.47 -4.81 -15.50
C ILE A 14 2.51 -5.97 -15.29
N LEU A 15 2.77 -7.14 -15.88
CA LEU A 15 1.92 -8.33 -15.73
C LEU A 15 1.86 -8.83 -14.28
N LEU A 16 3.01 -8.90 -13.59
CA LEU A 16 3.07 -9.30 -12.19
C LEU A 16 2.41 -8.26 -11.27
N GLY A 17 2.53 -6.98 -11.61
CA GLY A 17 1.90 -5.88 -10.89
C GLY A 17 0.38 -5.90 -11.02
N ASP A 18 -0.14 -6.20 -12.20
CA ASP A 18 -1.59 -6.38 -12.44
C ASP A 18 -2.16 -7.53 -11.60
N GLU A 19 -1.48 -8.68 -11.58
CA GLU A 19 -1.88 -9.83 -10.76
C GLU A 19 -1.87 -9.49 -9.27
N SER A 20 -0.81 -8.83 -8.79
CA SER A 20 -0.74 -8.37 -7.40
C SER A 20 -1.83 -7.34 -7.06
N GLY A 21 -2.18 -6.47 -8.01
CA GLY A 21 -3.26 -5.49 -7.86
C GLY A 21 -4.64 -6.16 -7.76
N TYR A 22 -4.87 -7.22 -8.50
CA TYR A 22 -6.09 -8.02 -8.45
C TYR A 22 -6.28 -8.68 -7.07
N GLU A 23 -5.22 -9.33 -6.55
CA GLU A 23 -5.24 -9.95 -5.22
C GLU A 23 -5.50 -8.92 -4.08
N LEU A 24 -5.04 -7.68 -4.24
CA LEU A 24 -5.32 -6.60 -3.29
C LEU A 24 -6.81 -6.32 -3.12
N GLY A 25 -7.60 -6.51 -4.16
CA GLY A 25 -9.05 -6.30 -4.14
C GLY A 25 -9.77 -7.18 -3.12
N ASP A 26 -9.28 -8.39 -2.89
CA ASP A 26 -9.87 -9.33 -1.93
C ASP A 26 -9.20 -9.26 -0.55
N VAL A 27 -7.87 -9.09 -0.49
CA VAL A 27 -7.07 -9.19 0.75
C VAL A 27 -6.90 -7.86 1.49
N GLN A 28 -6.78 -6.74 0.76
CA GLN A 28 -6.48 -5.42 1.32
C GLN A 28 -7.40 -4.33 0.74
N LYS A 29 -8.69 -4.49 0.92
CA LYS A 29 -9.73 -3.57 0.39
C LYS A 29 -9.48 -2.11 0.74
N THR A 30 -9.06 -1.85 1.98
CA THR A 30 -8.77 -0.50 2.46
C THR A 30 -7.61 0.16 1.69
N LYS A 31 -6.56 -0.61 1.39
CA LYS A 31 -5.44 -0.13 0.58
C LYS A 31 -5.90 0.19 -0.84
N LEU A 32 -6.69 -0.70 -1.47
CA LEU A 32 -7.20 -0.47 -2.81
C LEU A 32 -8.05 0.80 -2.87
N ALA A 33 -9.01 0.95 -1.95
CA ALA A 33 -9.85 2.15 -1.87
C ALA A 33 -9.03 3.43 -1.62
N ALA A 34 -7.95 3.36 -0.80
CA ALA A 34 -7.08 4.49 -0.53
C ALA A 34 -6.19 4.88 -1.73
N ILE A 35 -5.65 3.91 -2.47
CA ILE A 35 -4.88 4.14 -3.71
C ILE A 35 -5.74 4.89 -4.75
N GLU A 36 -7.01 4.55 -4.85
CA GLU A 36 -7.95 5.12 -5.81
C GLU A 36 -8.68 6.35 -5.28
N ALA A 37 -8.48 6.70 -4.00
CA ALA A 37 -9.22 7.75 -3.30
C ALA A 37 -10.75 7.58 -3.46
N GLU A 38 -11.20 6.33 -3.31
CA GLU A 38 -12.59 5.93 -3.47
C GLU A 38 -13.31 6.07 -2.14
N TRP A 39 -13.98 7.20 -1.95
CA TRP A 39 -14.64 7.54 -0.67
C TRP A 39 -16.01 6.88 -0.52
N GLU A 40 -16.75 6.77 -1.61
CA GLU A 40 -18.09 6.17 -1.66
C GLU A 40 -18.03 4.82 -2.35
N THR A 41 -18.89 3.90 -1.96
CA THR A 41 -19.06 2.65 -2.69
C THR A 41 -19.76 2.92 -4.02
N HIS A 42 -19.11 2.56 -5.11
CA HIS A 42 -19.70 2.67 -6.44
C HIS A 42 -20.29 1.33 -6.87
N PRO A 43 -21.56 1.35 -7.37
CA PRO A 43 -22.11 0.18 -8.00
C PRO A 43 -21.28 -0.23 -9.20
N ALA A 44 -21.34 -1.51 -9.54
CA ALA A 44 -20.66 -2.03 -10.72
C ALA A 44 -21.24 -1.44 -12.02
N PRO A 45 -20.40 -1.13 -13.01
CA PRO A 45 -18.95 -1.19 -13.00
C PRO A 45 -18.31 0.11 -12.47
N ALA A 46 -17.41 0.00 -11.49
CA ALA A 46 -16.81 1.14 -10.84
C ALA A 46 -15.93 1.98 -11.78
N PRO A 47 -15.98 3.32 -11.71
CA PRO A 47 -15.14 4.21 -12.50
C PRO A 47 -13.74 4.29 -11.92
N PHE A 48 -12.72 4.46 -12.76
CA PHE A 48 -11.34 4.70 -12.35
C PHE A 48 -11.07 6.20 -12.25
N THR A 49 -10.57 6.67 -11.11
CA THR A 49 -10.16 8.06 -10.95
C THR A 49 -8.76 8.28 -11.50
N LEU A 50 -8.65 8.81 -12.72
CA LEU A 50 -7.35 9.06 -13.37
C LEU A 50 -6.58 10.17 -12.67
N PHE A 51 -7.24 11.28 -12.38
CA PHE A 51 -6.70 12.46 -11.71
C PHE A 51 -7.71 13.02 -10.71
N GLY A 52 -7.21 13.65 -9.67
CA GLY A 52 -8.02 14.31 -8.63
C GLY A 52 -7.13 14.78 -7.50
N ILE A 53 -7.70 15.54 -6.60
CA ILE A 53 -7.03 16.00 -5.36
C ILE A 53 -7.80 15.41 -4.18
N PRO A 54 -7.32 14.29 -3.57
CA PRO A 54 -7.99 13.72 -2.42
C PRO A 54 -7.93 14.65 -1.21
N ASN A 55 -9.07 14.89 -0.59
CA ASN A 55 -9.20 15.61 0.67
C ASN A 55 -9.62 14.62 1.76
N GLN A 56 -8.68 14.25 2.63
CA GLN A 56 -8.91 13.24 3.65
C GLN A 56 -9.79 13.74 4.80
N GLU A 57 -9.79 15.05 5.09
CA GLU A 57 -10.62 15.63 6.14
C GLU A 57 -12.09 15.67 5.72
N GLU A 58 -12.37 16.07 4.48
CA GLU A 58 -13.71 16.13 3.94
C GLU A 58 -14.19 14.81 3.32
N GLN A 59 -13.30 13.81 3.24
CA GLN A 59 -13.57 12.47 2.69
C GLN A 59 -14.18 12.55 1.27
N ARG A 60 -13.55 13.33 0.41
CA ARG A 60 -13.90 13.50 -1.01
C ARG A 60 -12.67 13.72 -1.87
N THR A 61 -12.85 13.57 -3.18
CA THR A 61 -11.82 13.88 -4.17
C THR A 61 -12.27 15.06 -5.02
N ASP A 62 -11.56 16.19 -4.89
CA ASP A 62 -11.84 17.39 -5.66
C ASP A 62 -11.28 17.27 -7.08
N TYR A 63 -11.94 17.93 -8.04
CA TYR A 63 -11.53 17.95 -9.46
C TYR A 63 -11.30 16.56 -10.06
N ALA A 64 -12.07 15.57 -9.64
CA ALA A 64 -11.89 14.19 -10.09
C ALA A 64 -12.23 14.01 -11.57
N VAL A 65 -11.26 13.55 -12.36
CA VAL A 65 -11.45 13.08 -13.74
C VAL A 65 -11.56 11.56 -13.68
N ARG A 66 -12.74 11.04 -14.00
CA ARG A 66 -13.05 9.61 -13.90
C ARG A 66 -13.25 8.99 -15.28
N ILE A 67 -12.69 7.79 -15.45
CA ILE A 67 -12.91 6.96 -16.65
C ILE A 67 -13.89 5.86 -16.26
N PRO A 68 -15.08 5.81 -16.86
CA PRO A 68 -16.07 4.79 -16.54
C PRO A 68 -15.57 3.38 -16.86
N TYR A 69 -16.05 2.38 -16.12
CA TYR A 69 -15.82 0.94 -16.30
C TYR A 69 -14.41 0.42 -15.97
N VAL A 70 -13.38 1.27 -16.01
CA VAL A 70 -11.97 0.84 -15.97
C VAL A 70 -11.61 0.23 -14.63
N MET A 71 -12.10 0.77 -13.52
CA MET A 71 -11.80 0.25 -12.18
C MET A 71 -12.35 -1.16 -11.99
N GLY A 72 -13.57 -1.44 -12.45
CA GLY A 72 -14.14 -2.78 -12.42
C GLY A 72 -13.28 -3.80 -13.16
N ILE A 73 -12.74 -3.43 -14.32
CA ILE A 73 -11.89 -4.32 -15.11
C ILE A 73 -10.55 -4.56 -14.43
N ILE A 74 -9.91 -3.53 -13.89
CA ILE A 74 -8.56 -3.63 -13.29
C ILE A 74 -8.62 -4.28 -11.90
N ALA A 75 -9.54 -3.84 -11.04
CA ALA A 75 -9.56 -4.26 -9.64
C ALA A 75 -10.32 -5.57 -9.40
N THR A 76 -11.38 -5.83 -10.16
CA THR A 76 -12.26 -6.99 -9.91
C THR A 76 -12.31 -7.97 -11.07
N ARG A 77 -11.71 -7.64 -12.23
CA ARG A 77 -11.83 -8.40 -13.49
C ARG A 77 -13.30 -8.73 -13.82
N SER A 78 -14.22 -7.88 -13.36
CA SER A 78 -15.66 -8.07 -13.49
C SER A 78 -16.34 -6.72 -13.73
N LEU A 79 -17.41 -6.75 -14.48
CA LEU A 79 -18.29 -5.59 -14.66
C LEU A 79 -19.47 -5.57 -13.66
N ASP A 80 -19.59 -6.64 -12.84
CA ASP A 80 -20.75 -6.88 -11.96
C ASP A 80 -20.38 -6.78 -10.47
N LYS A 81 -19.06 -6.67 -10.14
CA LYS A 81 -18.61 -6.50 -8.74
C LYS A 81 -18.47 -5.02 -8.40
N GLU A 82 -19.01 -4.64 -7.26
CA GLU A 82 -18.83 -3.30 -6.69
C GLU A 82 -17.43 -3.15 -6.06
N VAL A 83 -16.94 -1.92 -5.98
CA VAL A 83 -15.74 -1.56 -5.24
C VAL A 83 -16.16 -0.79 -4.00
N THR A 84 -15.89 -1.35 -2.83
CA THR A 84 -16.29 -0.77 -1.55
C THR A 84 -15.49 0.50 -1.25
N GLY A 85 -16.19 1.58 -0.96
CA GLY A 85 -15.59 2.87 -0.62
C GLY A 85 -15.07 2.94 0.82
N ILE A 86 -14.20 3.94 1.07
CA ILE A 86 -13.56 4.15 2.38
C ILE A 86 -14.59 4.36 3.49
N LYS A 87 -15.69 5.09 3.25
CA LYS A 87 -16.71 5.36 4.27
C LYS A 87 -17.37 4.08 4.76
N ASP A 88 -17.73 3.18 3.85
CA ASP A 88 -18.35 1.91 4.23
C ASP A 88 -17.34 0.96 4.90
N LEU A 89 -16.07 0.99 4.46
CA LEU A 89 -15.01 0.28 5.15
C LEU A 89 -14.79 0.79 6.58
N MET A 90 -14.87 2.09 6.82
CA MET A 90 -14.79 2.67 8.17
C MET A 90 -15.91 2.15 9.08
N VAL A 91 -17.15 2.05 8.58
CA VAL A 91 -18.27 1.48 9.34
C VAL A 91 -18.00 0.01 9.69
N GLN A 92 -17.49 -0.77 8.74
CA GLN A 92 -17.11 -2.16 8.98
C GLN A 92 -15.96 -2.26 10.01
N HIS A 93 -14.96 -1.40 9.92
CA HIS A 93 -13.85 -1.38 10.86
C HIS A 93 -14.28 -0.99 12.28
N GLU A 94 -15.22 -0.07 12.44
CA GLU A 94 -15.78 0.26 13.75
C GLU A 94 -16.43 -0.96 14.40
N VAL A 95 -17.23 -1.71 13.65
CA VAL A 95 -17.83 -2.97 14.14
C VAL A 95 -16.75 -3.96 14.54
N ARG A 96 -15.71 -4.12 13.74
CA ARG A 96 -14.58 -5.02 14.02
C ARG A 96 -13.78 -4.57 15.25
N ILE A 97 -13.61 -3.27 15.47
CA ILE A 97 -12.97 -2.75 16.69
C ILE A 97 -13.78 -3.15 17.92
N ARG A 98 -15.10 -3.00 17.88
CA ARG A 98 -15.99 -3.40 18.99
C ARG A 98 -15.96 -4.92 19.25
N ASN A 99 -15.97 -5.74 18.21
CA ASN A 99 -15.78 -7.19 18.33
C ASN A 99 -14.40 -7.51 18.92
N GLY A 100 -13.36 -6.78 18.50
CA GLY A 100 -12.01 -6.91 19.02
C GLY A 100 -11.86 -6.54 20.50
N MET A 101 -12.67 -5.60 21.02
CA MET A 101 -12.76 -5.32 22.47
C MET A 101 -13.29 -6.53 23.23
N VAL A 102 -14.33 -7.19 22.71
CA VAL A 102 -14.87 -8.42 23.28
C VAL A 102 -13.83 -9.52 23.27
N ALA A 103 -13.19 -9.77 22.13
CA ALA A 103 -12.13 -10.75 21.97
C ALA A 103 -10.96 -10.50 22.95
N TYR A 104 -10.60 -9.24 23.17
CA TYR A 104 -9.55 -8.88 24.12
C TYR A 104 -9.95 -9.19 25.57
N SER A 105 -11.17 -8.88 25.98
CA SER A 105 -11.72 -9.24 27.29
C SER A 105 -11.72 -10.76 27.52
N GLU A 106 -12.13 -11.51 26.50
CA GLU A 106 -12.14 -12.98 26.53
C GLU A 106 -10.71 -13.54 26.63
N LEU A 107 -9.77 -12.98 25.89
CA LEU A 107 -8.35 -13.35 25.95
C LEU A 107 -7.77 -13.12 27.36
N GLU A 108 -8.12 -12.03 28.03
CA GLU A 108 -7.66 -11.76 29.40
C GLU A 108 -8.22 -12.79 30.38
N LYS A 109 -9.48 -13.20 30.28
CA LYS A 109 -10.09 -14.26 31.09
C LYS A 109 -9.39 -15.60 30.84
N LEU A 110 -9.14 -15.96 29.58
CA LEU A 110 -8.39 -17.16 29.20
C LEU A 110 -6.98 -17.18 29.81
N ARG A 111 -6.28 -16.03 29.82
CA ARG A 111 -4.97 -15.87 30.46
C ARG A 111 -5.02 -15.97 31.98
N ALA A 112 -6.12 -15.56 32.58
CA ALA A 112 -6.39 -15.71 34.01
C ALA A 112 -6.70 -17.16 34.45
N GLY A 113 -6.86 -18.07 33.43
CA GLY A 113 -7.06 -19.51 33.69
C GLY A 113 -8.49 -20.01 33.51
N ASP A 114 -9.45 -19.13 33.18
CA ASP A 114 -10.81 -19.55 32.81
C ASP A 114 -10.81 -20.22 31.45
N ARG A 115 -11.20 -21.48 31.38
CA ARG A 115 -11.28 -22.28 30.17
C ARG A 115 -12.66 -22.90 29.99
N SER A 116 -13.69 -22.18 30.41
CA SER A 116 -15.08 -22.62 30.18
C SER A 116 -15.35 -22.82 28.70
N PRO A 117 -16.10 -23.88 28.31
CA PRO A 117 -16.42 -24.14 26.90
C PRO A 117 -17.13 -22.97 26.22
N GLU A 118 -17.96 -22.24 26.94
CA GLU A 118 -18.66 -21.06 26.46
C GLU A 118 -17.72 -19.91 26.10
N LEU A 119 -16.72 -19.65 26.97
CA LEU A 119 -15.68 -18.63 26.73
C LEU A 119 -14.81 -18.97 25.52
N LEU A 120 -14.43 -20.23 25.37
CA LEU A 120 -13.65 -20.69 24.22
C LEU A 120 -14.43 -20.53 22.91
N ALA A 121 -15.69 -20.93 22.89
CA ALA A 121 -16.53 -20.78 21.70
C ALA A 121 -16.75 -19.31 21.32
N SER A 122 -16.97 -18.42 22.29
CA SER A 122 -17.09 -16.98 22.06
C SER A 122 -15.79 -16.37 21.56
N PHE A 123 -14.65 -16.75 22.13
CA PHE A 123 -13.34 -16.29 21.67
C PHE A 123 -13.04 -16.75 20.24
N GLU A 124 -13.31 -18.00 19.89
CA GLU A 124 -13.14 -18.50 18.51
C GLU A 124 -13.95 -17.69 17.48
N GLN A 125 -15.13 -17.21 17.86
CA GLN A 125 -15.96 -16.37 17.00
C GLN A 125 -15.37 -14.98 16.80
N ASN A 126 -14.79 -14.38 17.86
CA ASN A 126 -14.33 -12.99 17.88
C ASN A 126 -12.83 -12.82 17.61
N GLN A 127 -12.01 -13.87 17.72
CA GLN A 127 -10.53 -13.80 17.65
C GLN A 127 -9.99 -13.17 16.39
N LYS A 128 -10.68 -13.31 15.26
CA LYS A 128 -10.31 -12.71 13.98
C LYS A 128 -10.26 -11.18 14.03
N ASP A 129 -11.02 -10.57 14.94
CA ASP A 129 -11.10 -9.13 15.11
C ASP A 129 -10.22 -8.61 16.27
N LEU A 130 -9.47 -9.50 16.95
CA LEU A 130 -8.60 -9.13 18.06
C LEU A 130 -7.59 -8.03 17.69
N GLY A 131 -7.01 -8.10 16.51
CA GLY A 131 -6.09 -7.09 16.00
C GLY A 131 -6.72 -5.70 15.94
N TYR A 132 -7.97 -5.59 15.55
CA TYR A 132 -8.72 -4.33 15.54
C TYR A 132 -8.93 -3.78 16.96
N GLY A 133 -9.21 -4.66 17.94
CA GLY A 133 -9.25 -4.27 19.36
C GLY A 133 -7.91 -3.74 19.87
N LEU A 134 -6.78 -4.31 19.39
CA LEU A 134 -5.44 -3.86 19.76
C LEU A 134 -5.10 -2.44 19.27
N LEU A 135 -5.79 -1.90 18.26
CA LEU A 135 -5.63 -0.50 17.83
C LEU A 135 -5.94 0.48 18.97
N LEU A 136 -6.87 0.12 19.85
CA LEU A 136 -7.25 0.96 20.99
C LEU A 136 -6.13 1.17 22.00
N LYS A 137 -5.11 0.28 22.03
CA LYS A 137 -3.94 0.44 22.89
C LYS A 137 -3.11 1.69 22.62
N LYS A 138 -3.30 2.32 21.47
CA LYS A 138 -2.72 3.64 21.16
C LYS A 138 -3.32 4.76 22.02
N TYR A 139 -4.57 4.61 22.43
CA TYR A 139 -5.38 5.64 23.11
C TYR A 139 -5.64 5.34 24.59
N THR A 140 -5.72 4.06 24.96
CA THR A 140 -5.98 3.63 26.33
C THR A 140 -5.21 2.34 26.66
N PRO A 141 -4.66 2.21 27.87
CA PRO A 141 -4.05 0.96 28.31
C PRO A 141 -5.09 -0.16 28.48
N ASN A 142 -6.31 0.19 28.88
CA ASN A 142 -7.42 -0.75 29.04
C ASN A 142 -8.34 -0.72 27.82
N VAL A 143 -8.22 -1.74 26.96
CA VAL A 143 -8.99 -1.87 25.71
C VAL A 143 -10.48 -2.03 25.97
N VAL A 144 -10.84 -2.72 27.07
CA VAL A 144 -12.24 -3.07 27.38
C VAL A 144 -13.07 -1.83 27.74
N ASP A 145 -12.46 -0.83 28.40
CA ASP A 145 -13.12 0.40 28.85
C ASP A 145 -12.87 1.59 27.89
N ALA A 146 -12.57 1.32 26.61
CA ALA A 146 -12.35 2.37 25.64
C ALA A 146 -13.63 3.20 25.42
N SER A 147 -13.47 4.54 25.43
CA SER A 147 -14.56 5.46 25.17
C SER A 147 -14.95 5.48 23.69
N GLU A 148 -16.15 5.98 23.39
CA GLU A 148 -16.60 6.18 21.99
C GLU A 148 -15.64 7.08 21.18
N ASP A 149 -14.99 8.05 21.80
CA ASP A 149 -14.00 8.89 21.13
C ASP A 149 -12.71 8.12 20.79
N HIS A 150 -12.29 7.18 21.65
CA HIS A 150 -11.19 6.29 21.35
C HIS A 150 -11.52 5.37 20.18
N ILE A 151 -12.73 4.81 20.13
CA ILE A 151 -13.19 3.95 19.03
C ILE A 151 -13.21 4.72 17.72
N LYS A 152 -13.79 5.93 17.70
CA LYS A 152 -13.79 6.79 16.51
C LYS A 152 -12.39 7.15 16.04
N SER A 153 -11.48 7.44 16.96
CA SER A 153 -10.09 7.75 16.62
C SER A 153 -9.37 6.54 16.05
N ALA A 154 -9.53 5.36 16.67
CA ALA A 154 -8.97 4.11 16.17
C ALA A 154 -9.55 3.75 14.78
N THR A 155 -10.85 3.99 14.56
CA THR A 155 -11.49 3.78 13.25
C THR A 155 -10.86 4.67 12.17
N LYS A 156 -10.61 5.95 12.47
CA LYS A 156 -9.91 6.85 11.54
C LYS A 156 -8.50 6.39 11.23
N ASP A 157 -7.79 5.87 12.23
CA ASP A 157 -6.43 5.35 12.06
C ASP A 157 -6.35 4.12 11.15
N THR A 158 -7.45 3.38 10.94
CA THR A 158 -7.48 2.24 10.00
C THR A 158 -7.32 2.66 8.55
N ILE A 159 -7.51 3.94 8.25
CA ILE A 159 -7.38 4.47 6.89
C ILE A 159 -6.00 5.11 6.73
N PRO A 160 -5.17 4.60 5.81
CA PRO A 160 -3.85 5.17 5.54
C PRO A 160 -3.96 6.55 4.89
N ASN A 161 -2.83 7.24 4.71
CA ASN A 161 -2.79 8.54 4.05
C ASN A 161 -3.19 8.41 2.57
N VAL A 162 -4.47 8.71 2.28
CA VAL A 162 -5.07 8.58 0.96
C VAL A 162 -4.37 9.46 -0.07
N THR A 163 -4.10 10.72 0.27
CA THR A 163 -3.47 11.67 -0.66
C THR A 163 -2.08 11.18 -1.10
N ALA A 164 -1.26 10.77 -0.15
CA ALA A 164 0.08 10.29 -0.45
C ALA A 164 0.06 8.99 -1.26
N LEU A 165 -0.86 8.06 -0.96
CA LEU A 165 -1.03 6.81 -1.71
C LEU A 165 -1.51 7.04 -3.13
N PHE A 166 -2.51 7.90 -3.30
CA PHE A 166 -3.07 8.26 -4.59
C PHE A 166 -2.00 8.79 -5.56
N PHE A 167 -1.19 9.75 -5.13
CA PHE A 167 -0.15 10.32 -5.98
C PHE A 167 1.05 9.38 -6.14
N SER A 168 1.44 8.63 -5.12
CA SER A 168 2.54 7.67 -5.23
C SER A 168 2.23 6.56 -6.22
N PHE A 169 1.02 6.02 -6.20
CA PHE A 169 0.59 5.00 -7.15
C PHE A 169 0.63 5.53 -8.59
N ARG A 170 0.11 6.73 -8.83
CA ARG A 170 0.13 7.35 -10.15
C ARG A 170 1.54 7.68 -10.64
N ALA A 171 2.42 8.13 -9.77
CA ALA A 171 3.83 8.36 -10.09
C ALA A 171 4.55 7.05 -10.45
N MET A 172 4.28 5.96 -9.71
CA MET A 172 4.79 4.61 -10.00
C MET A 172 4.34 4.14 -11.39
N VAL A 173 3.04 4.19 -11.65
CA VAL A 173 2.45 3.73 -12.91
C VAL A 173 2.92 4.59 -14.10
N ALA A 174 2.94 5.92 -13.95
CA ALA A 174 3.43 6.83 -14.98
C ALA A 174 4.90 6.57 -15.31
N SER A 175 5.75 6.35 -14.30
CA SER A 175 7.15 5.99 -14.50
C SER A 175 7.29 4.67 -15.25
N GLY A 176 6.47 3.66 -14.93
CA GLY A 176 6.44 2.38 -15.63
C GLY A 176 6.05 2.52 -17.10
N PHE A 177 5.02 3.28 -17.40
CA PHE A 177 4.60 3.53 -18.80
C PHE A 177 5.62 4.37 -19.59
N LEU A 178 6.29 5.33 -18.95
CA LEU A 178 7.37 6.08 -19.60
C LEU A 178 8.56 5.18 -19.94
N MET A 179 8.94 4.26 -19.05
CA MET A 179 9.98 3.26 -19.32
C MET A 179 9.56 2.31 -20.44
N LEU A 180 8.32 1.83 -20.43
CA LEU A 180 7.78 0.99 -21.49
C LEU A 180 7.87 1.69 -22.86
N LEU A 181 7.41 2.94 -22.93
CA LEU A 181 7.48 3.76 -24.14
C LEU A 181 8.93 3.92 -24.61
N LEU A 182 9.85 4.22 -23.69
CA LEU A 182 11.27 4.33 -24.03
C LEU A 182 11.80 3.05 -24.68
N PHE A 183 11.54 1.88 -24.06
CA PHE A 183 12.06 0.61 -24.55
C PHE A 183 11.42 0.18 -25.88
N ILE A 184 10.15 0.48 -26.11
CA ILE A 184 9.49 0.26 -27.41
C ILE A 184 10.18 1.11 -28.49
N LEU A 185 10.34 2.41 -28.23
CA LEU A 185 10.96 3.34 -29.18
C LEU A 185 12.43 3.01 -29.44
N ALA A 186 13.19 2.65 -28.39
CA ALA A 186 14.59 2.24 -28.50
C ALA A 186 14.72 0.95 -29.31
N THR A 187 13.88 -0.07 -29.03
CA THR A 187 13.89 -1.34 -29.79
C THR A 187 13.56 -1.09 -31.25
N TYR A 188 12.56 -0.28 -31.55
CA TYR A 188 12.22 0.10 -32.93
C TYR A 188 13.36 0.82 -33.63
N ALA A 189 14.00 1.80 -32.96
CA ALA A 189 15.09 2.56 -33.55
C ALA A 189 16.34 1.68 -33.83
N VAL A 190 16.65 0.76 -32.91
CA VAL A 190 17.76 -0.20 -33.09
C VAL A 190 17.46 -1.19 -34.21
N ALA A 191 16.22 -1.71 -34.30
CA ALA A 191 15.83 -2.60 -35.39
C ALA A 191 15.94 -1.93 -36.77
N LYS A 192 15.66 -0.62 -36.84
CA LYS A 192 15.83 0.20 -38.07
C LYS A 192 17.27 0.69 -38.28
N ARG A 193 18.20 0.38 -37.40
CA ARG A 193 19.61 0.83 -37.41
C ARG A 193 19.75 2.36 -37.52
N ASN A 194 18.83 3.11 -36.91
CA ASN A 194 18.79 4.58 -36.96
C ASN A 194 18.74 5.23 -35.56
N ALA A 195 19.15 4.49 -34.51
CA ALA A 195 19.12 5.01 -33.14
C ALA A 195 20.02 6.25 -32.97
N GLU A 196 21.21 6.24 -33.56
CA GLU A 196 22.18 7.35 -33.48
C GLU A 196 21.68 8.63 -34.16
N SER A 197 20.84 8.50 -35.18
CA SER A 197 20.25 9.64 -35.90
C SER A 197 19.08 10.31 -35.17
N LYS A 198 18.70 9.81 -33.96
CA LYS A 198 17.56 10.32 -33.19
C LYS A 198 18.00 10.95 -31.86
N PRO A 199 18.56 12.17 -31.86
CA PRO A 199 19.09 12.80 -30.64
C PRO A 199 18.01 13.02 -29.57
N TRP A 200 16.74 13.20 -29.96
CA TRP A 200 15.64 13.31 -29.02
C TRP A 200 15.41 12.01 -28.22
N LEU A 201 15.56 10.84 -28.84
CA LEU A 201 15.44 9.55 -28.19
C LEU A 201 16.60 9.31 -27.19
N LEU A 202 17.80 9.72 -27.57
CA LEU A 202 18.96 9.65 -26.68
C LEU A 202 18.80 10.58 -25.47
N LYS A 203 18.26 11.79 -25.67
CA LYS A 203 17.91 12.69 -24.56
C LYS A 203 16.81 12.10 -23.68
N PHE A 204 15.75 11.53 -24.30
CA PHE A 204 14.70 10.85 -23.54
C PHE A 204 15.27 9.71 -22.69
N ALA A 205 16.15 8.87 -23.25
CA ALA A 205 16.83 7.81 -22.50
C ALA A 205 17.65 8.37 -21.32
N LEU A 206 18.41 9.45 -21.53
CA LEU A 206 19.18 10.10 -20.49
C LEU A 206 18.30 10.63 -19.34
N TYR A 207 17.23 11.35 -19.66
CA TYR A 207 16.32 11.91 -18.66
C TYR A 207 15.42 10.85 -18.02
N SER A 208 15.32 9.66 -18.59
CA SER A 208 14.59 8.53 -18.00
C SER A 208 15.40 7.74 -16.97
N LEU A 209 16.70 8.01 -16.79
CA LEU A 209 17.53 7.32 -15.81
C LEU A 209 16.96 7.33 -14.38
N PRO A 210 16.32 8.41 -13.85
CA PRO A 210 15.73 8.41 -12.53
C PRO A 210 14.43 7.61 -12.40
N LEU A 211 13.75 7.29 -13.52
CA LEU A 211 12.41 6.67 -13.47
C LEU A 211 12.36 5.33 -12.71
N PRO A 212 13.34 4.41 -12.81
CA PRO A 212 13.34 3.19 -12.04
C PRO A 212 13.34 3.44 -10.53
N TRP A 213 14.12 4.43 -10.07
CA TRP A 213 14.14 4.80 -8.64
C TRP A 213 12.82 5.44 -8.20
N VAL A 214 12.27 6.34 -9.00
CA VAL A 214 10.95 6.92 -8.72
C VAL A 214 9.90 5.82 -8.63
N ALA A 215 9.84 4.91 -9.59
CA ALA A 215 8.89 3.80 -9.59
C ALA A 215 9.06 2.90 -8.37
N THR A 216 10.30 2.55 -8.00
CA THR A 216 10.61 1.69 -6.87
C THR A 216 10.25 2.35 -5.54
N GLN A 217 10.64 3.62 -5.33
CA GLN A 217 10.37 4.33 -4.07
C GLN A 217 8.87 4.60 -3.87
N THR A 218 8.19 5.06 -4.92
CA THR A 218 6.73 5.30 -4.84
C THR A 218 5.96 3.99 -4.72
N GLY A 219 6.39 2.92 -5.40
CA GLY A 219 5.82 1.59 -5.26
C GLY A 219 6.03 0.99 -3.86
N TRP A 220 7.21 1.16 -3.28
CA TRP A 220 7.49 0.78 -1.89
C TRP A 220 6.58 1.53 -0.92
N TYR A 221 6.40 2.85 -1.11
CA TYR A 221 5.48 3.63 -0.30
C TYR A 221 4.04 3.14 -0.43
N VAL A 222 3.56 2.80 -1.63
CA VAL A 222 2.23 2.20 -1.84
C VAL A 222 2.11 0.87 -1.08
N ALA A 223 3.14 0.03 -1.11
CA ALA A 223 3.14 -1.26 -0.43
C ALA A 223 3.07 -1.10 1.09
N GLU A 224 3.96 -0.30 1.67
CA GLU A 224 4.15 -0.18 3.12
C GLU A 224 3.28 0.90 3.76
N GLY A 225 3.14 2.06 3.11
CA GLY A 225 2.25 3.14 3.56
C GLY A 225 0.78 2.74 3.46
N GLY A 226 0.42 2.00 2.40
CA GLY A 226 -0.94 1.49 2.21
C GLY A 226 -1.31 0.34 3.15
N ARG A 227 -0.34 -0.28 3.81
CA ARG A 227 -0.57 -1.31 4.82
C ARG A 227 -0.85 -0.74 6.22
N GLN A 228 -0.52 0.52 6.45
CA GLN A 228 -0.77 1.13 7.76
C GLN A 228 -2.26 1.10 8.13
N PRO A 229 -2.60 0.91 9.43
CA PRO A 229 -1.72 0.92 10.62
C PRO A 229 -1.11 -0.44 10.98
N TRP A 230 -1.00 -1.37 10.06
CA TRP A 230 -0.63 -2.76 10.34
C TRP A 230 0.84 -3.07 10.01
N THR A 231 1.52 -3.82 10.88
CA THR A 231 2.74 -4.56 10.56
C THR A 231 2.39 -5.92 9.95
N ILE A 232 1.44 -6.63 10.58
CA ILE A 232 0.82 -7.83 10.03
C ILE A 232 -0.66 -7.50 9.85
N GLY A 233 -1.13 -7.57 8.61
CA GLY A 233 -2.48 -7.14 8.23
C GLY A 233 -3.56 -7.68 9.16
N GLU A 234 -4.35 -6.80 9.73
CA GLU A 234 -5.48 -7.05 10.62
C GLU A 234 -5.16 -7.80 11.95
N VAL A 235 -3.89 -8.17 12.18
CA VAL A 235 -3.45 -8.96 13.34
C VAL A 235 -2.62 -8.12 14.30
N LEU A 236 -1.58 -7.43 13.80
CA LEU A 236 -0.63 -6.70 14.64
C LEU A 236 -0.49 -5.25 14.20
N PRO A 237 -0.98 -4.29 15.01
CA PRO A 237 -0.75 -2.88 14.79
C PRO A 237 0.73 -2.48 14.85
N THR A 238 1.14 -1.54 14.01
CA THR A 238 2.52 -1.07 13.90
C THR A 238 3.06 -0.50 15.21
N HIS A 239 2.24 0.24 15.96
CA HIS A 239 2.66 0.81 17.24
C HIS A 239 2.93 -0.23 18.35
N LEU A 240 2.46 -1.48 18.18
CA LEU A 240 2.72 -2.60 19.10
C LEU A 240 3.85 -3.52 18.61
N SER A 241 4.37 -3.30 17.42
CA SER A 241 5.42 -4.15 16.83
C SER A 241 6.83 -3.60 17.04
N ALA A 242 6.99 -2.57 17.88
CA ALA A 242 8.29 -2.06 18.24
C ALA A 242 9.07 -3.09 19.08
N SER A 243 10.36 -3.27 18.77
CA SER A 243 11.24 -4.13 19.55
C SER A 243 11.70 -3.45 20.86
N SER A 244 12.28 -4.24 21.76
CA SER A 244 12.85 -3.75 23.03
C SER A 244 14.25 -3.12 22.85
N LEU A 245 14.70 -2.88 21.63
CA LEU A 245 15.99 -2.25 21.34
C LEU A 245 16.02 -0.79 21.78
N SER A 246 17.16 -0.37 22.32
CA SER A 246 17.37 1.04 22.65
C SER A 246 17.57 1.88 21.41
N THR A 247 17.30 3.18 21.50
CA THR A 247 17.56 4.14 20.42
C THR A 247 19.04 4.11 19.99
N GLY A 248 19.97 3.86 20.93
CA GLY A 248 21.40 3.73 20.64
C GLY A 248 21.73 2.52 19.77
N ASP A 249 21.10 1.36 20.03
CA ASP A 249 21.31 0.15 19.23
C ASP A 249 20.81 0.35 17.78
N VAL A 250 19.67 1.01 17.63
CA VAL A 250 19.10 1.32 16.30
C VAL A 250 20.02 2.28 15.52
N TRP A 251 20.49 3.37 16.16
CA TRP A 251 21.42 4.29 15.52
C TRP A 251 22.76 3.64 15.19
N GLY A 252 23.29 2.81 16.10
CA GLY A 252 24.51 2.05 15.86
C GLY A 252 24.40 1.16 14.61
N SER A 253 23.29 0.44 14.48
CA SER A 253 23.03 -0.42 13.32
C SER A 253 22.88 0.38 12.02
N ILE A 254 22.17 1.51 12.05
CA ILE A 254 22.00 2.39 10.85
C ILE A 254 23.36 2.95 10.43
N ILE A 255 24.16 3.47 11.36
CA ILE A 255 25.48 4.04 11.04
C ILE A 255 26.40 2.96 10.48
N ALA A 256 26.42 1.77 11.09
CA ALA A 256 27.26 0.66 10.62
C ALA A 256 26.88 0.24 9.19
N LEU A 257 25.58 0.09 8.89
CA LEU A 257 25.09 -0.24 7.56
C LEU A 257 25.42 0.88 6.54
N ALA A 258 25.17 2.14 6.91
CA ALA A 258 25.47 3.27 6.04
C ALA A 258 26.97 3.36 5.72
N ALA A 259 27.85 3.19 6.71
CA ALA A 259 29.29 3.16 6.51
C ALA A 259 29.71 2.00 5.60
N PHE A 260 29.19 0.79 5.84
CA PHE A 260 29.50 -0.38 5.03
C PHE A 260 29.12 -0.18 3.56
N TYR A 261 27.87 0.25 3.28
CA TYR A 261 27.42 0.48 1.91
C TYR A 261 28.14 1.67 1.24
N THR A 262 28.52 2.70 2.01
CA THR A 262 29.32 3.81 1.48
C THR A 262 30.70 3.33 1.03
N VAL A 263 31.35 2.47 1.80
CA VAL A 263 32.64 1.88 1.41
C VAL A 263 32.48 1.03 0.15
N LEU A 264 31.45 0.21 0.05
CA LEU A 264 31.18 -0.59 -1.15
C LEU A 264 30.95 0.31 -2.37
N LEU A 265 30.17 1.38 -2.22
CA LEU A 265 29.91 2.35 -3.29
C LEU A 265 31.22 3.01 -3.77
N ILE A 266 32.10 3.41 -2.86
CA ILE A 266 33.41 3.99 -3.22
C ILE A 266 34.27 3.00 -4.02
N ILE A 267 34.30 1.72 -3.57
CA ILE A 267 35.02 0.66 -4.27
C ILE A 267 34.44 0.43 -5.67
N GLU A 268 33.10 0.34 -5.78
CA GLU A 268 32.41 0.16 -7.06
C GLU A 268 32.72 1.33 -8.02
N MET A 269 32.61 2.56 -7.55
CA MET A 269 32.94 3.74 -8.33
C MET A 269 34.42 3.73 -8.81
N TYR A 270 35.35 3.31 -7.95
CA TYR A 270 36.76 3.20 -8.31
C TYR A 270 37.01 2.12 -9.38
N LEU A 271 36.26 1.00 -9.33
CA LEU A 271 36.39 -0.10 -10.30
C LEU A 271 35.73 0.21 -11.65
N MET A 272 34.81 1.18 -11.70
CA MET A 272 34.11 1.58 -12.93
C MET A 272 34.85 2.68 -13.73
N ILE A 273 35.82 3.34 -13.13
CA ILE A 273 36.69 4.36 -13.77
C ILE A 273 37.97 3.72 -14.29
#